data_d702b3b90ad100bfed7b102fd9ee114c
#
_entry.id   d702b3b90ad100bfed7b102fd9ee114c
#
_cell.length_a   1.000
_cell.length_b   1.000
_cell.length_c   1.000
_cell.angle_alpha   90.00
_cell.angle_beta   90.00
_cell.angle_gamma   90.00
#
_symmetry.space_group_name_H-M   'P 1'
#
loop_
_entity.id
_entity.type
_entity.pdbx_description
1 polymer ?
#
loop_
_entity_poly.entity_id
_entity_poly.type
_entity_poly.pdbx_seq_one_letter_code
_entity_poly.pdbx_strand_id
1 'polypeptide(L)'
;MALAAIARITGVPNRLEISETAAQSLLLEQSVTPLVAMWAKAGLALLAVQTGDQSAAAEHYSYLLGQQSTMASTVISADRLLGLLSQTMGDLDQATEHFEDALVFCREAGYRPELTWTCCDYADMLLERDDEGEKSKATSLLDESLAISSELGMRPLMERVLSRREILKA
;
A
#
# COMPACT_ATOMS: atom_id res chain seq x y z
N MET A 1 -11.73 -6.41 -2.47
CA MET A 1 -10.84 -5.25 -2.76
C MET A 1 -11.33 -3.94 -2.13
N ALA A 2 -12.51 -3.41 -2.48
CA ALA A 2 -12.96 -2.11 -1.97
C ALA A 2 -12.99 -2.02 -0.43
N LEU A 3 -13.51 -3.04 0.27
CA LEU A 3 -13.59 -3.04 1.73
C LEU A 3 -12.24 -3.05 2.41
N ALA A 4 -11.24 -3.78 1.88
CA ALA A 4 -9.88 -3.79 2.43
C ALA A 4 -9.20 -2.41 2.24
N ALA A 5 -9.39 -1.78 1.08
CA ALA A 5 -8.89 -0.43 0.82
C ALA A 5 -9.58 0.61 1.72
N ILE A 6 -10.91 0.52 1.90
CA ILE A 6 -11.66 1.41 2.80
C ILE A 6 -11.18 1.23 4.25
N ALA A 7 -10.98 0.00 4.72
CA ALA A 7 -10.48 -0.26 6.07
C ALA A 7 -9.10 0.37 6.30
N ARG A 8 -8.20 0.29 5.30
CA ARG A 8 -6.89 0.92 5.36
C ARG A 8 -6.97 2.46 5.38
N ILE A 9 -7.88 3.04 4.59
CA ILE A 9 -8.06 4.51 4.52
C ILE A 9 -8.68 5.06 5.80
N THR A 10 -9.68 4.35 6.37
CA THR A 10 -10.47 4.82 7.50
C THR A 10 -9.94 4.37 8.85
N GLY A 11 -9.02 3.40 8.89
CA GLY A 11 -8.54 2.77 10.12
C GLY A 11 -9.59 1.91 10.84
N VAL A 12 -10.74 1.65 10.21
CA VAL A 12 -11.84 0.87 10.81
C VAL A 12 -11.78 -0.59 10.32
N PRO A 13 -11.45 -1.57 11.17
CA PRO A 13 -11.27 -2.96 10.77
C PRO A 13 -12.56 -3.71 10.45
N ASN A 14 -13.72 -3.05 10.56
CA ASN A 14 -15.02 -3.67 10.34
C ASN A 14 -15.14 -4.24 8.91
N ARG A 15 -15.45 -5.55 8.85
CA ARG A 15 -15.74 -6.31 7.63
C ARG A 15 -14.51 -6.86 6.88
N LEU A 16 -13.34 -6.97 7.50
CA LEU A 16 -12.20 -7.63 6.87
C LEU A 16 -12.52 -9.10 6.55
N GLU A 17 -13.14 -9.84 7.48
CA GLU A 17 -13.59 -11.22 7.27
C GLU A 17 -14.58 -11.36 6.10
N ILE A 18 -15.52 -10.41 5.96
CA ILE A 18 -16.47 -10.39 4.84
C ILE A 18 -15.73 -10.15 3.52
N SER A 19 -14.73 -9.26 3.53
CA SER A 19 -13.91 -8.97 2.36
C SER A 19 -13.09 -10.18 1.93
N GLU A 20 -12.52 -10.88 2.88
CA GLU A 20 -11.76 -12.10 2.67
C GLU A 20 -12.61 -13.20 2.06
N THR A 21 -13.71 -13.54 2.73
CA THR A 21 -14.65 -14.58 2.27
C THR A 21 -15.17 -14.27 0.86
N ALA A 22 -15.52 -13.02 0.58
CA ALA A 22 -16.00 -12.61 -0.74
C ALA A 22 -14.90 -12.74 -1.81
N ALA A 23 -13.66 -12.36 -1.52
CA ALA A 23 -12.56 -12.46 -2.44
C ALA A 23 -12.18 -13.92 -2.73
N GLN A 24 -12.14 -14.77 -1.69
CA GLN A 24 -11.87 -16.20 -1.83
C GLN A 24 -12.97 -16.90 -2.63
N SER A 25 -14.24 -16.63 -2.32
CA SER A 25 -15.37 -17.20 -3.07
C SER A 25 -15.34 -16.84 -4.54
N LEU A 26 -15.00 -15.58 -4.84
CA LEU A 26 -14.91 -15.09 -6.21
C LEU A 26 -13.77 -15.79 -6.99
N LEU A 27 -12.64 -16.07 -6.35
CA LEU A 27 -11.51 -16.78 -6.98
C LEU A 27 -11.80 -18.26 -7.26
N LEU A 28 -12.81 -18.85 -6.61
CA LEU A 28 -13.26 -20.24 -6.87
C LEU A 28 -14.22 -20.33 -8.07
N GLU A 29 -14.76 -19.22 -8.56
CA GLU A 29 -15.66 -19.23 -9.71
C GLU A 29 -14.91 -19.51 -11.02
N GLN A 30 -15.45 -20.43 -11.83
CA GLN A 30 -14.83 -20.84 -13.11
C GLN A 30 -14.83 -19.76 -14.20
N SER A 31 -15.64 -18.72 -14.04
CA SER A 31 -15.85 -17.66 -15.05
C SER A 31 -15.22 -16.31 -14.67
N VAL A 32 -14.37 -16.27 -13.65
CA VAL A 32 -13.71 -15.04 -13.22
C VAL A 32 -12.76 -14.50 -14.31
N THR A 33 -12.91 -13.24 -14.66
CA THR A 33 -11.98 -12.60 -15.61
C THR A 33 -10.63 -12.33 -14.96
N PRO A 34 -9.51 -12.30 -15.72
CA PRO A 34 -8.18 -12.00 -15.18
C PRO A 34 -8.13 -10.70 -14.37
N LEU A 35 -8.83 -9.65 -14.84
CA LEU A 35 -8.91 -8.37 -14.15
C LEU A 35 -9.58 -8.48 -12.77
N VAL A 36 -10.70 -9.18 -12.70
CA VAL A 36 -11.44 -9.36 -11.45
C VAL A 36 -10.66 -10.25 -10.49
N ALA A 37 -9.98 -11.30 -11.00
CA ALA A 37 -9.08 -12.13 -10.20
C ALA A 37 -7.92 -11.32 -9.61
N MET A 38 -7.32 -10.42 -10.40
CA MET A 38 -6.26 -9.53 -9.92
C MET A 38 -6.77 -8.60 -8.80
N TRP A 39 -7.95 -8.02 -8.96
CA TRP A 39 -8.56 -7.18 -7.91
C TRP A 39 -8.87 -7.95 -6.62
N ALA A 40 -9.33 -9.19 -6.74
CA ALA A 40 -9.57 -10.04 -5.57
C ALA A 40 -8.25 -10.36 -4.85
N LYS A 41 -7.21 -10.75 -5.58
CA LYS A 41 -5.88 -11.03 -5.04
C LYS A 41 -5.22 -9.78 -4.42
N ALA A 42 -5.34 -8.61 -5.05
CA ALA A 42 -4.88 -7.35 -4.45
C ALA A 42 -5.63 -7.04 -3.13
N GLY A 43 -6.91 -7.39 -3.04
CA GLY A 43 -7.69 -7.27 -1.82
C GLY A 43 -7.19 -8.19 -0.70
N LEU A 44 -6.90 -9.46 -1.02
CA LEU A 44 -6.34 -10.43 -0.06
C LEU A 44 -4.92 -10.03 0.37
N ALA A 45 -4.10 -9.52 -0.55
CA ALA A 45 -2.79 -8.98 -0.23
C ALA A 45 -2.86 -7.81 0.77
N LEU A 46 -3.79 -6.87 0.57
CA LEU A 46 -4.03 -5.79 1.55
C LEU A 46 -4.50 -6.31 2.90
N LEU A 47 -5.27 -7.39 2.94
CA LEU A 47 -5.67 -8.04 4.19
C LEU A 47 -4.48 -8.64 4.92
N ALA A 48 -3.60 -9.36 4.21
CA ALA A 48 -2.36 -9.90 4.78
C ALA A 48 -1.50 -8.79 5.40
N VAL A 49 -1.35 -7.65 4.72
CA VAL A 49 -0.65 -6.46 5.25
C VAL A 49 -1.34 -5.95 6.52
N GLN A 50 -2.66 -5.82 6.54
CA GLN A 50 -3.40 -5.26 7.69
C GLN A 50 -3.41 -6.18 8.92
N THR A 51 -3.34 -7.49 8.70
CA THR A 51 -3.30 -8.49 9.78
C THR A 51 -1.88 -8.87 10.21
N GLY A 52 -0.86 -8.44 9.46
CA GLY A 52 0.53 -8.82 9.69
C GLY A 52 0.80 -10.30 9.37
N ASP A 53 -0.01 -10.92 8.51
CA ASP A 53 0.15 -12.34 8.15
C ASP A 53 1.28 -12.51 7.12
N GLN A 54 2.47 -12.85 7.63
CA GLN A 54 3.67 -13.05 6.82
C GLN A 54 3.53 -14.19 5.80
N SER A 55 2.80 -15.24 6.15
CA SER A 55 2.62 -16.41 5.25
C SER A 55 1.73 -16.04 4.06
N ALA A 56 0.59 -15.40 4.32
CA ALA A 56 -0.28 -14.89 3.27
C ALA A 56 0.41 -13.79 2.45
N ALA A 57 1.22 -12.94 3.09
CA ALA A 57 2.00 -11.92 2.40
C ALA A 57 2.96 -12.54 1.39
N ALA A 58 3.69 -13.60 1.74
CA ALA A 58 4.62 -14.29 0.83
C ALA A 58 3.91 -14.95 -0.37
N GLU A 59 2.72 -15.54 -0.13
CA GLU A 59 1.92 -16.11 -1.22
C GLU A 59 1.49 -15.04 -2.22
N HIS A 60 0.92 -13.94 -1.74
CA HIS A 60 0.43 -12.86 -2.58
C HIS A 60 1.56 -12.08 -3.25
N TYR A 61 2.70 -11.92 -2.58
CA TYR A 61 3.91 -11.34 -3.15
C TYR A 61 4.34 -12.08 -4.42
N SER A 62 4.46 -13.41 -4.34
CA SER A 62 4.88 -14.25 -5.47
C SER A 62 3.97 -14.09 -6.69
N TYR A 63 2.68 -13.90 -6.49
CA TYR A 63 1.73 -13.64 -7.56
C TYR A 63 1.89 -12.25 -8.17
N LEU A 64 2.07 -11.22 -7.33
CA LEU A 64 2.12 -9.82 -7.77
C LEU A 64 3.46 -9.44 -8.39
N LEU A 65 4.53 -10.19 -8.11
CA LEU A 65 5.86 -9.92 -8.64
C LEU A 65 5.90 -9.89 -10.19
N GLY A 66 5.01 -10.60 -10.86
CA GLY A 66 4.84 -10.53 -12.32
C GLY A 66 3.98 -9.38 -12.83
N GLN A 67 3.52 -8.47 -11.97
CA GLN A 67 2.60 -7.38 -12.29
C GLN A 67 3.19 -5.98 -12.00
N GLN A 68 4.51 -5.88 -11.86
CA GLN A 68 5.21 -4.63 -11.61
C GLN A 68 4.88 -3.56 -12.67
N SER A 69 5.00 -2.30 -12.28
CA SER A 69 4.69 -1.13 -13.12
C SER A 69 3.26 -1.14 -13.69
N THR A 70 2.32 -1.67 -12.91
CA THR A 70 0.89 -1.65 -13.25
C THR A 70 0.04 -1.24 -12.05
N MET A 71 -1.23 -0.92 -12.33
CA MET A 71 -2.23 -0.75 -11.28
C MET A 71 -2.83 -2.11 -10.92
N ALA A 72 -2.54 -2.63 -9.72
CA ALA A 72 -3.16 -3.86 -9.22
C ALA A 72 -4.68 -3.70 -8.99
N SER A 73 -5.13 -2.45 -8.82
CA SER A 73 -6.54 -2.06 -8.85
C SER A 73 -6.66 -0.56 -9.14
N THR A 74 -7.88 -0.03 -9.11
CA THR A 74 -8.14 1.40 -9.31
C THR A 74 -7.55 2.32 -8.22
N VAL A 75 -7.05 1.76 -7.12
CA VAL A 75 -6.63 2.53 -5.93
C VAL A 75 -5.27 2.12 -5.36
N ILE A 76 -4.58 1.16 -6.00
CA ILE A 76 -3.26 0.72 -5.55
C ILE A 76 -2.44 0.19 -6.72
N SER A 77 -1.17 0.63 -6.83
CA SER A 77 -0.19 0.06 -7.74
C SER A 77 0.33 -1.29 -7.23
N ALA A 78 0.77 -2.14 -8.16
CA ALA A 78 1.38 -3.41 -7.81
C ALA A 78 2.67 -3.20 -7.01
N ASP A 79 3.49 -2.24 -7.41
CA ASP A 79 4.77 -1.96 -6.75
C ASP A 79 4.59 -1.47 -5.31
N ARG A 80 3.64 -0.55 -5.03
CA ARG A 80 3.34 -0.18 -3.65
C ARG A 80 2.85 -1.36 -2.83
N LEU A 81 2.00 -2.21 -3.41
CA LEU A 81 1.49 -3.40 -2.72
C LEU A 81 2.61 -4.40 -2.45
N LEU A 82 3.54 -4.59 -3.39
CA LEU A 82 4.75 -5.40 -3.20
C LEU A 82 5.63 -4.84 -2.08
N GLY A 83 5.82 -3.52 -2.02
CA GLY A 83 6.55 -2.85 -0.93
C GLY A 83 5.92 -3.13 0.45
N LEU A 84 4.59 -3.01 0.56
CA LEU A 84 3.86 -3.31 1.78
C LEU A 84 3.94 -4.80 2.18
N LEU A 85 3.89 -5.71 1.21
CA LEU A 85 4.03 -7.15 1.45
C LEU A 85 5.44 -7.50 1.91
N SER A 86 6.49 -6.94 1.27
CA SER A 86 7.89 -7.12 1.69
C SER A 86 8.12 -6.60 3.10
N GLN A 87 7.59 -5.43 3.46
CA GLN A 87 7.60 -4.90 4.83
C GLN A 87 6.91 -5.88 5.81
N THR A 88 5.74 -6.41 5.44
CA THR A 88 5.02 -7.38 6.28
C THR A 88 5.82 -8.67 6.51
N MET A 89 6.59 -9.11 5.51
CA MET A 89 7.50 -10.25 5.62
C MET A 89 8.79 -9.94 6.41
N GLY A 90 9.07 -8.66 6.70
CA GLY A 90 10.27 -8.21 7.39
C GLY A 90 11.47 -7.96 6.46
N ASP A 91 11.29 -8.01 5.13
CA ASP A 91 12.33 -7.71 4.15
C ASP A 91 12.26 -6.22 3.76
N LEU A 92 12.90 -5.38 4.59
CA LEU A 92 12.86 -3.93 4.42
C LEU A 92 13.73 -3.45 3.25
N ASP A 93 14.75 -4.19 2.84
CA ASP A 93 15.56 -3.84 1.68
C ASP A 93 14.74 -4.03 0.39
N GLN A 94 14.05 -5.15 0.27
CA GLN A 94 13.15 -5.42 -0.85
C GLN A 94 11.94 -4.47 -0.85
N ALA A 95 11.41 -4.12 0.34
CA ALA A 95 10.38 -3.12 0.47
C ALA A 95 10.81 -1.76 -0.08
N THR A 96 12.06 -1.36 0.22
CA THR A 96 12.68 -0.13 -0.30
C THR A 96 12.68 -0.12 -1.83
N GLU A 97 13.17 -1.18 -2.47
CA GLU A 97 13.21 -1.29 -3.94
C GLU A 97 11.81 -1.11 -4.55
N HIS A 98 10.82 -1.82 -4.04
CA HIS A 98 9.45 -1.72 -4.55
C HIS A 98 8.80 -0.36 -4.31
N PHE A 99 9.06 0.31 -3.18
CA PHE A 99 8.56 1.65 -2.95
C PHE A 99 9.20 2.68 -3.89
N GLU A 100 10.50 2.55 -4.20
CA GLU A 100 11.15 3.41 -5.21
C GLU A 100 10.54 3.21 -6.59
N ASP A 101 10.35 1.96 -7.01
CA ASP A 101 9.68 1.63 -8.29
C ASP A 101 8.26 2.21 -8.34
N ALA A 102 7.50 2.10 -7.24
CA ALA A 102 6.17 2.68 -7.13
C ALA A 102 6.17 4.21 -7.27
N LEU A 103 7.15 4.90 -6.67
CA LEU A 103 7.30 6.35 -6.80
C LEU A 103 7.59 6.74 -8.25
N VAL A 104 8.51 6.04 -8.92
CA VAL A 104 8.85 6.27 -10.33
C VAL A 104 7.61 6.07 -11.20
N PHE A 105 6.96 4.92 -11.07
CA PHE A 105 5.75 4.59 -11.83
C PHE A 105 4.64 5.63 -11.65
N CYS A 106 4.35 6.03 -10.42
CA CYS A 106 3.29 7.00 -10.15
C CYS A 106 3.61 8.40 -10.69
N ARG A 107 4.87 8.83 -10.63
CA ARG A 107 5.30 10.14 -11.16
C ARG A 107 5.23 10.16 -12.68
N GLU A 108 5.74 9.13 -13.36
CA GLU A 108 5.70 9.03 -14.82
C GLU A 108 4.28 8.94 -15.37
N ALA A 109 3.42 8.17 -14.73
CA ALA A 109 2.03 7.99 -15.13
C ALA A 109 1.09 9.14 -14.68
N GLY A 110 1.56 10.05 -13.81
CA GLY A 110 0.74 11.12 -13.27
C GLY A 110 -0.34 10.66 -12.28
N TYR A 111 -0.16 9.51 -11.63
CA TYR A 111 -1.10 8.96 -10.64
C TYR A 111 -0.95 9.62 -9.27
N ARG A 112 -1.34 10.90 -9.17
CA ARG A 112 -1.15 11.73 -7.97
C ARG A 112 -1.79 11.14 -6.70
N PRO A 113 -3.04 10.60 -6.70
CA PRO A 113 -3.61 9.99 -5.50
C PRO A 113 -2.83 8.77 -5.02
N GLU A 114 -2.31 7.96 -5.92
CA GLU A 114 -1.49 6.80 -5.59
C GLU A 114 -0.10 7.21 -5.12
N LEU A 115 0.52 8.19 -5.78
CA LEU A 115 1.80 8.77 -5.39
C LEU A 115 1.79 9.20 -3.92
N THR A 116 0.74 9.90 -3.52
CA THR A 116 0.65 10.43 -2.14
C THR A 116 0.49 9.31 -1.10
N TRP A 117 -0.22 8.21 -1.41
CA TRP A 117 -0.26 7.03 -0.57
C TRP A 117 1.08 6.30 -0.52
N THR A 118 1.77 6.17 -1.67
CA THR A 118 3.10 5.56 -1.76
C THR A 118 4.10 6.32 -0.89
N CYS A 119 4.13 7.65 -0.98
CA CYS A 119 4.99 8.50 -0.14
C CYS A 119 4.71 8.28 1.36
N CYS A 120 3.44 8.20 1.77
CA CYS A 120 3.07 7.99 3.16
C CYS A 120 3.48 6.59 3.67
N ASP A 121 3.18 5.54 2.90
CA ASP A 121 3.51 4.16 3.29
C ASP A 121 5.02 3.93 3.30
N TYR A 122 5.75 4.49 2.33
CA TYR A 122 7.21 4.39 2.32
C TYR A 122 7.84 5.14 3.50
N ALA A 123 7.35 6.33 3.83
CA ALA A 123 7.82 7.04 5.01
C ALA A 123 7.56 6.25 6.31
N ASP A 124 6.39 5.61 6.44
CA ASP A 124 6.09 4.72 7.59
C ASP A 124 7.12 3.59 7.70
N MET A 125 7.49 2.94 6.58
CA MET A 125 8.49 1.88 6.54
C MET A 125 9.90 2.37 6.92
N LEU A 126 10.34 3.53 6.39
CA LEU A 126 11.63 4.12 6.73
C LEU A 126 11.72 4.48 8.22
N LEU A 127 10.63 4.96 8.82
CA LEU A 127 10.57 5.25 10.25
C LEU A 127 10.60 3.98 11.12
N GLU A 128 10.06 2.86 10.65
CA GLU A 128 10.14 1.56 11.32
C GLU A 128 11.57 1.03 11.33
N ARG A 129 12.33 1.28 10.27
CA ARG A 129 13.73 0.89 10.14
C ARG A 129 14.66 1.65 11.09
N ASP A 130 14.26 2.87 11.48
CA ASP A 130 14.95 3.77 12.45
C ASP A 130 16.43 4.02 12.15
N ASP A 131 16.81 4.08 10.87
CA ASP A 131 18.16 4.45 10.45
C ASP A 131 18.28 5.98 10.37
N GLU A 132 19.35 6.55 10.97
CA GLU A 132 19.55 8.02 11.02
C GLU A 132 19.56 8.67 9.62
N GLY A 133 20.04 7.97 8.60
CA GLY A 133 20.07 8.45 7.21
C GLY A 133 18.68 8.56 6.56
N GLU A 134 17.71 7.83 7.05
CA GLU A 134 16.38 7.69 6.42
C GLU A 134 15.34 8.69 6.93
N LYS A 135 15.56 9.31 8.09
CA LYS A 135 14.66 10.33 8.65
C LYS A 135 14.47 11.52 7.73
N SER A 136 15.52 11.95 7.05
CA SER A 136 15.43 13.06 6.08
C SER A 136 14.58 12.69 4.87
N LYS A 137 14.72 11.47 4.36
CA LYS A 137 13.93 10.95 3.25
C LYS A 137 12.47 10.77 3.65
N ALA A 138 12.20 10.17 4.80
CA ALA A 138 10.86 10.04 5.34
C ALA A 138 10.16 11.39 5.49
N THR A 139 10.87 12.41 5.99
CA THR A 139 10.33 13.78 6.09
C THR A 139 9.97 14.35 4.72
N SER A 140 10.85 14.22 3.72
CA SER A 140 10.59 14.69 2.35
C SER A 140 9.39 14.00 1.72
N LEU A 141 9.24 12.70 1.91
CA LEU A 141 8.09 11.92 1.43
C LEU A 141 6.79 12.36 2.09
N LEU A 142 6.80 12.60 3.41
CA LEU A 142 5.62 13.10 4.12
C LEU A 142 5.26 14.53 3.68
N ASP A 143 6.23 15.39 3.37
CA ASP A 143 5.99 16.73 2.85
C ASP A 143 5.35 16.69 1.45
N GLU A 144 5.86 15.83 0.55
CA GLU A 144 5.27 15.60 -0.78
C GLU A 144 3.85 15.04 -0.65
N SER A 145 3.65 14.04 0.23
CA SER A 145 2.32 13.47 0.49
C SER A 145 1.35 14.50 1.01
N LEU A 146 1.75 15.36 1.95
CA LEU A 146 0.89 16.41 2.51
C LEU A 146 0.52 17.46 1.46
N ALA A 147 1.46 17.89 0.65
CA ALA A 147 1.21 18.86 -0.41
C ALA A 147 0.17 18.33 -1.41
N ILE A 148 0.38 17.13 -1.95
CA ILE A 148 -0.54 16.54 -2.93
C ILE A 148 -1.90 16.22 -2.30
N SER A 149 -1.93 15.63 -1.10
CA SER A 149 -3.20 15.28 -0.43
C SER A 149 -4.02 16.52 -0.08
N SER A 150 -3.36 17.64 0.24
CA SER A 150 -4.03 18.92 0.50
C SER A 150 -4.67 19.49 -0.77
N GLU A 151 -3.96 19.48 -1.90
CA GLU A 151 -4.50 19.93 -3.20
C GLU A 151 -5.69 19.07 -3.64
N LEU A 152 -5.63 17.75 -3.41
CA LEU A 152 -6.68 16.81 -3.81
C LEU A 152 -7.80 16.68 -2.79
N GLY A 153 -7.73 17.33 -1.63
CA GLY A 153 -8.72 17.24 -0.57
C GLY A 153 -8.82 15.86 0.10
N MET A 154 -7.73 15.10 0.15
CA MET A 154 -7.67 13.73 0.70
C MET A 154 -7.54 13.74 2.23
N ARG A 155 -8.58 14.23 2.93
CA ARG A 155 -8.56 14.47 4.38
C ARG A 155 -8.04 13.31 5.23
N PRO A 156 -8.50 12.04 5.06
CA PRO A 156 -8.01 10.94 5.87
C PRO A 156 -6.49 10.73 5.75
N LEU A 157 -5.92 10.94 4.56
CA LEU A 157 -4.48 10.84 4.35
C LEU A 157 -3.73 12.02 4.95
N MET A 158 -4.27 13.24 4.83
CA MET A 158 -3.69 14.43 5.48
C MET A 158 -3.58 14.24 7.00
N GLU A 159 -4.62 13.74 7.65
CA GLU A 159 -4.64 13.45 9.09
C GLU A 159 -3.57 12.42 9.47
N ARG A 160 -3.45 11.34 8.68
CA ARG A 160 -2.40 10.33 8.88
C ARG A 160 -1.00 10.90 8.74
N VAL A 161 -0.73 11.67 7.68
CA VAL A 161 0.57 12.30 7.44
C VAL A 161 0.94 13.29 8.55
N LEU A 162 0.00 14.12 8.98
CA LEU A 162 0.22 15.07 10.07
C LEU A 162 0.57 14.34 11.38
N SER A 163 -0.12 13.25 11.71
CA SER A 163 0.20 12.42 12.86
C SER A 163 1.63 11.84 12.80
N ARG A 164 2.09 11.39 11.63
CA ARG A 164 3.47 10.90 11.46
C ARG A 164 4.52 12.01 11.62
N ARG A 165 4.22 13.19 11.10
CA ARG A 165 5.12 14.35 11.25
C ARG A 165 5.27 14.81 12.71
N GLU A 166 4.24 14.69 13.53
CA GLU A 166 4.36 14.98 14.97
C GLU A 166 5.27 13.97 15.68
N ILE A 167 5.21 12.69 15.31
CA ILE A 167 6.11 11.65 15.85
C ILE A 167 7.58 11.97 15.50
N LEU A 168 7.85 12.46 14.31
CA LEU A 168 9.21 12.82 13.86
C LEU A 168 9.82 14.03 14.61
N LYS A 169 8.99 14.87 15.22
CA LYS A 169 9.45 16.05 15.96
C LYS A 169 9.69 15.77 17.45
N ALA A 170 9.17 14.65 17.97
CA ALA A 170 9.28 14.27 19.38
C ALA A 170 10.59 13.55 19.67
#